data_942c3b98cb68308ce6c522601db8ffdb
#
_entry.id   942c3b98cb68308ce6c522601db8ffdb
#
_cell.length_a   1.000
_cell.length_b   1.000
_cell.length_c   1.000
_cell.angle_alpha   90.00
_cell.angle_beta   90.00
_cell.angle_gamma   90.00
#
_symmetry.space_group_name_H-M   'P 1'
#
loop_
_entity.id
_entity.type
_entity.pdbx_description
1 polymer ?
#
loop_
_entity_poly.entity_id
_entity_poly.type
_entity_poly.pdbx_seq_one_letter_code
_entity_poly.pdbx_strand_id
1 'polypeptide(L)'
;ATGRDVPLAEANAAFAAPASMLEASNPFARVSTLPLNYPAFDKIKNEHYEPAFTEGMRQEMVEVEAIANNPKPATFENTIVAMERSGQLLDRVSSVFGNLSGANTNDTMQAIQRSLSPKLAAHSDAIRLNEKLYARIKSLYDKRDKLKLDAESKFLLERYHTDFVRAGAKLSAADKEKLKAYNSQLATLQTTFAQNVLKEANAAALVVDKREELAGMSDAAIDAAAANAKARG
;
A
#
# COMPACT_ATOMS: atom_id res chain seq x y z
N ALA A 1 2.80 -18.36 -34.05
CA ALA A 1 2.00 -17.51 -33.18
C ALA A 1 0.75 -18.28 -32.78
N THR A 2 0.71 -18.91 -31.63
CA THR A 2 -0.51 -19.40 -30.99
C THR A 2 -0.34 -19.12 -29.51
N GLY A 3 -0.82 -17.92 -29.09
CA GLY A 3 -1.08 -17.63 -27.71
C GLY A 3 -2.08 -18.68 -27.19
N ARG A 4 -1.70 -19.46 -26.20
CA ARG A 4 -2.65 -20.26 -25.46
C ARG A 4 -3.37 -19.30 -24.54
N ASP A 5 -4.60 -18.95 -24.91
CA ASP A 5 -5.58 -18.42 -23.99
C ASP A 5 -5.80 -19.47 -22.89
N VAL A 6 -5.12 -19.32 -21.76
CA VAL A 6 -5.49 -20.03 -20.53
C VAL A 6 -6.82 -19.42 -20.11
N PRO A 7 -7.90 -20.22 -19.97
CA PRO A 7 -9.19 -19.65 -19.57
C PRO A 7 -9.05 -18.93 -18.24
N LEU A 8 -9.36 -17.65 -18.21
CA LEU A 8 -9.39 -16.79 -17.01
C LEU A 8 -10.19 -17.41 -15.85
N ALA A 9 -11.10 -18.32 -16.14
CA ALA A 9 -11.92 -19.05 -15.16
C ALA A 9 -11.12 -20.05 -14.30
N GLU A 10 -10.10 -20.74 -14.86
CA GLU A 10 -9.31 -21.71 -14.09
C GLU A 10 -8.25 -21.03 -13.20
N ALA A 11 -7.73 -19.88 -13.61
CA ALA A 11 -6.83 -19.08 -12.78
C ALA A 11 -7.57 -18.43 -11.59
N ASN A 12 -8.86 -18.08 -11.76
CA ASN A 12 -9.70 -17.51 -10.70
C ASN A 12 -10.18 -18.53 -9.66
N ALA A 13 -10.27 -19.82 -10.00
CA ALA A 13 -10.73 -20.85 -9.06
C ALA A 13 -9.71 -21.20 -7.97
N ALA A 14 -8.43 -20.86 -8.14
CA ALA A 14 -7.37 -21.18 -7.19
C ALA A 14 -7.26 -20.16 -6.04
N PHE A 15 -7.85 -18.98 -6.17
CA PHE A 15 -7.77 -17.88 -5.18
C PHE A 15 -9.13 -17.21 -4.99
N ALA A 16 -10.08 -17.97 -4.43
CA ALA A 16 -11.24 -17.31 -3.84
C ALA A 16 -10.75 -16.43 -2.69
N ALA A 17 -10.89 -15.11 -2.82
CA ALA A 17 -10.56 -14.20 -1.74
C ALA A 17 -11.25 -14.69 -0.45
N PRO A 18 -10.55 -14.68 0.70
CA PRO A 18 -11.15 -15.11 1.96
C PRO A 18 -12.40 -14.30 2.25
N ALA A 19 -13.42 -14.94 2.84
CA ALA A 19 -14.65 -14.24 3.21
C ALA A 19 -14.31 -12.99 4.03
N SER A 20 -14.84 -11.85 3.62
CA SER A 20 -14.59 -10.58 4.30
C SER A 20 -15.31 -10.55 5.64
N MET A 21 -14.60 -10.15 6.69
CA MET A 21 -15.15 -9.86 8.01
C MET A 21 -15.51 -8.37 8.16
N LEU A 22 -15.31 -7.56 7.12
CA LEU A 22 -15.67 -6.17 7.12
C LEU A 22 -17.18 -6.01 7.04
N GLU A 23 -17.76 -5.15 7.88
CA GLU A 23 -19.18 -4.87 7.86
C GLU A 23 -19.65 -4.42 6.47
N ALA A 24 -20.80 -4.90 6.03
CA ALA A 24 -21.35 -4.58 4.71
C ALA A 24 -21.63 -3.08 4.49
N SER A 25 -21.79 -2.32 5.58
CA SER A 25 -21.93 -0.87 5.61
C SER A 25 -20.65 -0.10 5.30
N ASN A 26 -19.48 -0.73 5.49
CA ASN A 26 -18.20 -0.10 5.17
C ASN A 26 -18.02 0.01 3.64
N PRO A 27 -17.76 1.21 3.09
CA PRO A 27 -17.63 1.40 1.65
C PRO A 27 -16.52 0.56 0.99
N PHE A 28 -15.53 0.11 1.76
CA PHE A 28 -14.45 -0.76 1.27
C PHE A 28 -14.82 -2.25 1.21
N ALA A 29 -15.95 -2.66 1.81
CA ALA A 29 -16.38 -4.07 1.84
C ALA A 29 -16.59 -4.66 0.44
N ARG A 30 -16.86 -3.83 -0.54
CA ARG A 30 -17.07 -4.23 -1.95
C ARG A 30 -16.33 -3.29 -2.89
N VAL A 31 -16.00 -3.78 -4.06
CA VAL A 31 -15.51 -2.94 -5.16
C VAL A 31 -16.62 -1.94 -5.53
N SER A 32 -16.25 -0.69 -5.76
CA SER A 32 -17.18 0.35 -6.16
C SER A 32 -17.87 0.00 -7.48
N THR A 33 -19.17 0.33 -7.57
CA THR A 33 -19.96 0.17 -8.81
C THR A 33 -19.99 1.43 -9.67
N LEU A 34 -19.30 2.49 -9.25
CA LEU A 34 -19.15 3.71 -10.04
C LEU A 34 -18.29 3.45 -11.30
N PRO A 35 -18.41 4.27 -12.35
CA PRO A 35 -17.56 4.13 -13.54
C PRO A 35 -16.08 4.00 -13.17
N LEU A 36 -15.36 3.10 -13.85
CA LEU A 36 -13.95 2.78 -13.58
C LEU A 36 -13.65 2.33 -12.14
N ASN A 37 -14.66 1.82 -11.41
CA ASN A 37 -14.58 1.47 -9.99
C ASN A 37 -14.14 2.64 -9.09
N TYR A 38 -14.44 3.87 -9.50
CA TYR A 38 -14.06 5.09 -8.77
C TYR A 38 -14.55 5.03 -7.33
N PRO A 39 -13.72 5.39 -6.33
CA PRO A 39 -14.14 5.33 -4.93
C PRO A 39 -15.32 6.28 -4.65
N ALA A 40 -16.29 5.81 -3.88
CA ALA A 40 -17.43 6.62 -3.46
C ALA A 40 -17.00 7.55 -2.30
N PHE A 41 -16.22 8.59 -2.60
CA PHE A 41 -15.63 9.50 -1.60
C PHE A 41 -16.67 10.16 -0.69
N ASP A 42 -17.87 10.43 -1.20
CA ASP A 42 -19.00 10.98 -0.46
C ASP A 42 -19.50 10.05 0.67
N LYS A 43 -19.21 8.77 0.59
CA LYS A 43 -19.60 7.74 1.57
C LYS A 43 -18.47 7.32 2.49
N ILE A 44 -17.22 7.64 2.15
CA ILE A 44 -16.04 7.25 2.92
C ILE A 44 -15.83 8.25 4.07
N LYS A 45 -15.72 7.72 5.30
CA LYS A 45 -15.46 8.49 6.51
C LYS A 45 -14.21 7.95 7.21
N ASN A 46 -13.65 8.73 8.15
CA ASN A 46 -12.44 8.36 8.87
C ASN A 46 -12.58 7.01 9.61
N GLU A 47 -13.75 6.74 10.18
CA GLU A 47 -14.05 5.49 10.90
C GLU A 47 -13.98 4.22 10.06
N HIS A 48 -14.05 4.35 8.73
CA HIS A 48 -14.01 3.21 7.82
C HIS A 48 -12.60 2.68 7.55
N TYR A 49 -11.55 3.50 7.78
CA TYR A 49 -10.20 3.15 7.38
C TYR A 49 -9.56 2.04 8.24
N GLU A 50 -9.50 2.18 9.57
CA GLU A 50 -8.81 1.19 10.40
C GLU A 50 -9.39 -0.23 10.27
N PRO A 51 -10.75 -0.42 10.28
CA PRO A 51 -11.32 -1.74 10.01
C PRO A 51 -10.95 -2.28 8.62
N ALA A 52 -10.97 -1.42 7.59
CA ALA A 52 -10.67 -1.83 6.22
C ALA A 52 -9.18 -2.19 6.05
N PHE A 53 -8.26 -1.44 6.65
CA PHE A 53 -6.84 -1.80 6.68
C PHE A 53 -6.59 -3.11 7.41
N THR A 54 -7.21 -3.30 8.58
CA THR A 54 -7.06 -4.53 9.37
C THR A 54 -7.51 -5.74 8.58
N GLU A 55 -8.68 -5.64 7.95
CA GLU A 55 -9.22 -6.72 7.14
C GLU A 55 -8.41 -6.94 5.86
N GLY A 56 -7.95 -5.85 5.21
CA GLY A 56 -7.10 -5.92 4.03
C GLY A 56 -5.78 -6.67 4.31
N MET A 57 -5.10 -6.33 5.41
CA MET A 57 -3.89 -7.05 5.84
C MET A 57 -4.18 -8.52 6.15
N ARG A 58 -5.31 -8.82 6.81
CA ARG A 58 -5.71 -10.20 7.10
C ARG A 58 -5.96 -11.01 5.82
N GLN A 59 -6.68 -10.45 4.86
CA GLN A 59 -6.98 -11.13 3.59
C GLN A 59 -5.70 -11.41 2.81
N GLU A 60 -4.85 -10.40 2.66
CA GLU A 60 -3.58 -10.56 1.95
C GLU A 60 -2.68 -11.62 2.61
N MET A 61 -2.61 -11.65 3.94
CA MET A 61 -1.84 -12.70 4.62
C MET A 61 -2.39 -14.12 4.35
N VAL A 62 -3.70 -14.32 4.30
CA VAL A 62 -4.29 -15.62 3.94
C VAL A 62 -3.91 -16.01 2.50
N GLU A 63 -3.96 -15.05 1.57
CA GLU A 63 -3.58 -15.27 0.16
C GLU A 63 -2.08 -15.60 0.04
N VAL A 64 -1.23 -14.83 0.69
CA VAL A 64 0.23 -15.02 0.71
C VAL A 64 0.60 -16.37 1.32
N GLU A 65 -0.03 -16.76 2.44
CA GLU A 65 0.19 -18.07 3.06
C GLU A 65 -0.25 -19.22 2.15
N ALA A 66 -1.36 -19.06 1.42
CA ALA A 66 -1.79 -20.05 0.44
C ALA A 66 -0.77 -20.20 -0.71
N ILE A 67 -0.16 -19.10 -1.17
CA ILE A 67 0.92 -19.12 -2.17
C ILE A 67 2.15 -19.80 -1.59
N ALA A 68 2.60 -19.38 -0.41
CA ALA A 68 3.83 -19.85 0.22
C ALA A 68 3.78 -21.36 0.54
N ASN A 69 2.62 -21.85 0.97
CA ASN A 69 2.39 -23.26 1.35
C ASN A 69 1.79 -24.11 0.20
N ASN A 70 1.71 -23.60 -1.03
CA ASN A 70 1.18 -24.36 -2.15
C ASN A 70 2.02 -25.64 -2.38
N PRO A 71 1.44 -26.85 -2.31
CA PRO A 71 2.18 -28.09 -2.44
C PRO A 71 2.67 -28.36 -3.87
N LYS A 72 2.11 -27.68 -4.88
CA LYS A 72 2.55 -27.80 -6.27
C LYS A 72 3.90 -27.10 -6.46
N PRO A 73 4.75 -27.60 -7.37
CA PRO A 73 5.99 -26.90 -7.76
C PRO A 73 5.70 -25.44 -8.13
N ALA A 74 6.64 -24.55 -7.80
CA ALA A 74 6.51 -23.14 -8.14
C ALA A 74 6.49 -22.97 -9.67
N THR A 75 5.50 -22.21 -10.14
CA THR A 75 5.40 -21.69 -11.51
C THR A 75 5.25 -20.19 -11.49
N PHE A 76 5.49 -19.53 -12.60
CA PHE A 76 5.27 -18.07 -12.71
C PHE A 76 3.83 -17.71 -12.32
N GLU A 77 2.85 -18.45 -12.83
CA GLU A 77 1.42 -18.27 -12.55
C GLU A 77 1.06 -18.44 -11.07
N ASN A 78 1.46 -19.58 -10.46
CA ASN A 78 1.05 -19.91 -9.07
C ASN A 78 1.91 -19.26 -8.00
N THR A 79 2.85 -18.37 -8.40
CA THR A 79 3.72 -17.67 -7.47
C THR A 79 3.74 -16.18 -7.78
N ILE A 80 4.24 -15.75 -8.95
CA ILE A 80 4.38 -14.31 -9.26
C ILE A 80 3.02 -13.70 -9.60
N VAL A 81 2.29 -14.27 -10.56
CA VAL A 81 0.95 -13.76 -10.93
C VAL A 81 -0.02 -13.85 -9.74
N ALA A 82 0.11 -14.90 -8.92
CA ALA A 82 -0.69 -15.03 -7.70
C ALA A 82 -0.38 -13.90 -6.69
N MET A 83 0.89 -13.52 -6.52
CA MET A 83 1.29 -12.37 -5.69
C MET A 83 0.77 -11.04 -6.24
N GLU A 84 0.83 -10.81 -7.57
CA GLU A 84 0.27 -9.59 -8.20
C GLU A 84 -1.25 -9.45 -8.01
N ARG A 85 -1.95 -10.56 -7.77
CA ARG A 85 -3.40 -10.58 -7.54
C ARG A 85 -3.78 -10.53 -6.07
N SER A 86 -2.83 -10.69 -5.15
CA SER A 86 -3.09 -10.64 -3.72
C SER A 86 -3.26 -9.21 -3.21
N GLY A 87 -3.85 -9.04 -2.02
CA GLY A 87 -3.92 -7.76 -1.32
C GLY A 87 -4.88 -6.71 -1.90
N GLN A 88 -5.81 -7.07 -2.78
CA GLN A 88 -6.67 -6.10 -3.47
C GLN A 88 -7.46 -5.17 -2.55
N LEU A 89 -7.93 -5.65 -1.39
CA LEU A 89 -8.61 -4.79 -0.43
C LEU A 89 -7.64 -3.80 0.23
N LEU A 90 -6.46 -4.28 0.63
CA LEU A 90 -5.43 -3.45 1.22
C LEU A 90 -4.97 -2.36 0.25
N ASP A 91 -4.77 -2.71 -1.03
CA ASP A 91 -4.40 -1.77 -2.07
C ASP A 91 -5.46 -0.68 -2.28
N ARG A 92 -6.75 -1.06 -2.37
CA ARG A 92 -7.85 -0.10 -2.51
C ARG A 92 -7.92 0.88 -1.34
N VAL A 93 -7.88 0.40 -0.10
CA VAL A 93 -7.98 1.28 1.05
C VAL A 93 -6.73 2.15 1.20
N SER A 94 -5.54 1.59 0.92
CA SER A 94 -4.28 2.32 0.97
C SER A 94 -4.22 3.45 -0.05
N SER A 95 -4.67 3.19 -1.28
CA SER A 95 -4.71 4.19 -2.35
C SER A 95 -5.64 5.35 -2.00
N VAL A 96 -6.84 5.07 -1.49
CA VAL A 96 -7.80 6.11 -1.09
C VAL A 96 -7.27 6.90 0.11
N PHE A 97 -6.81 6.22 1.15
CA PHE A 97 -6.27 6.86 2.35
C PHE A 97 -5.04 7.72 2.04
N GLY A 98 -4.10 7.19 1.24
CA GLY A 98 -2.89 7.90 0.85
C GLY A 98 -3.19 9.19 0.08
N ASN A 99 -4.13 9.14 -0.88
CA ASN A 99 -4.55 10.32 -1.63
C ASN A 99 -5.18 11.39 -0.71
N LEU A 100 -6.13 10.99 0.14
CA LEU A 100 -6.83 11.94 1.02
C LEU A 100 -5.94 12.47 2.13
N SER A 101 -5.07 11.65 2.72
CA SER A 101 -4.12 12.11 3.74
C SER A 101 -3.07 13.06 3.17
N GLY A 102 -2.73 12.94 1.88
CA GLY A 102 -1.82 13.85 1.19
C GLY A 102 -2.47 15.19 0.78
N ALA A 103 -3.73 15.15 0.35
CA ALA A 103 -4.41 16.32 -0.22
C ALA A 103 -5.31 17.07 0.78
N ASN A 104 -5.91 16.36 1.75
CA ASN A 104 -6.91 16.91 2.67
C ASN A 104 -6.88 16.18 4.03
N THR A 105 -5.73 16.20 4.69
CA THR A 105 -5.55 15.55 5.99
C THR A 105 -6.27 16.31 7.12
N ASN A 106 -6.54 15.59 8.20
CA ASN A 106 -7.05 16.14 9.47
C ASN A 106 -6.46 15.36 10.65
N ASP A 107 -6.66 15.84 11.88
CA ASP A 107 -6.09 15.24 13.09
C ASP A 107 -6.46 13.78 13.26
N THR A 108 -7.70 13.41 12.91
CA THR A 108 -8.17 12.02 12.97
C THR A 108 -7.43 11.14 11.96
N MET A 109 -7.27 11.60 10.72
CA MET A 109 -6.50 10.87 9.70
C MET A 109 -5.03 10.73 10.10
N GLN A 110 -4.44 11.78 10.68
CA GLN A 110 -3.07 11.70 11.19
C GLN A 110 -2.91 10.72 12.35
N ALA A 111 -3.92 10.63 13.23
CA ALA A 111 -3.93 9.62 14.31
C ALA A 111 -4.04 8.21 13.74
N ILE A 112 -4.90 7.97 12.75
CA ILE A 112 -5.02 6.70 12.03
C ILE A 112 -3.69 6.35 11.36
N GLN A 113 -3.05 7.30 10.69
CA GLN A 113 -1.75 7.10 10.04
C GLN A 113 -0.68 6.64 11.05
N ARG A 114 -0.60 7.30 12.23
CA ARG A 114 0.32 6.88 13.29
C ARG A 114 0.03 5.47 13.82
N SER A 115 -1.24 5.10 13.97
CA SER A 115 -1.68 3.77 14.40
C SER A 115 -1.35 2.69 13.39
N LEU A 116 -1.52 2.97 12.10
CA LEU A 116 -1.36 2.00 11.01
C LEU A 116 0.10 1.81 10.58
N SER A 117 0.92 2.84 10.64
CA SER A 117 2.28 2.83 10.10
C SER A 117 3.14 1.65 10.60
N PRO A 118 3.26 1.37 11.92
CA PRO A 118 4.00 0.20 12.38
C PRO A 118 3.32 -1.13 12.05
N LYS A 119 1.99 -1.17 11.94
CA LYS A 119 1.24 -2.39 11.57
C LYS A 119 1.49 -2.75 10.10
N LEU A 120 1.49 -1.77 9.22
CA LEU A 120 1.80 -1.96 7.80
C LEU A 120 3.25 -2.36 7.57
N ALA A 121 4.19 -1.81 8.36
CA ALA A 121 5.58 -2.24 8.33
C ALA A 121 5.71 -3.72 8.75
N ALA A 122 5.07 -4.11 9.85
CA ALA A 122 5.07 -5.51 10.31
C ALA A 122 4.41 -6.45 9.31
N HIS A 123 3.32 -6.02 8.65
CA HIS A 123 2.66 -6.76 7.59
C HIS A 123 3.58 -6.96 6.37
N SER A 124 4.24 -5.90 5.91
CA SER A 124 5.22 -5.99 4.83
C SER A 124 6.39 -6.93 5.17
N ASP A 125 6.89 -6.88 6.41
CA ASP A 125 7.94 -7.77 6.87
C ASP A 125 7.46 -9.24 6.90
N ALA A 126 6.22 -9.49 7.33
CA ALA A 126 5.66 -10.85 7.34
C ALA A 126 5.64 -11.48 5.94
N ILE A 127 5.40 -10.68 4.91
CA ILE A 127 5.43 -11.13 3.51
C ILE A 127 6.86 -11.25 3.00
N ARG A 128 7.67 -10.19 3.11
CA ARG A 128 8.98 -10.10 2.46
C ARG A 128 10.05 -10.95 3.12
N LEU A 129 9.90 -11.28 4.40
CA LEU A 129 10.80 -12.16 5.16
C LEU A 129 10.30 -13.61 5.23
N ASN A 130 9.17 -13.94 4.57
CA ASN A 130 8.62 -15.29 4.51
C ASN A 130 9.54 -16.22 3.72
N GLU A 131 10.12 -17.19 4.42
CA GLU A 131 11.13 -18.10 3.85
C GLU A 131 10.56 -19.02 2.77
N LYS A 132 9.33 -19.50 2.96
CA LYS A 132 8.68 -20.40 1.99
C LYS A 132 8.34 -19.65 0.71
N LEU A 133 7.82 -18.44 0.83
CA LEU A 133 7.53 -17.59 -0.32
C LEU A 133 8.81 -17.25 -1.08
N TYR A 134 9.86 -16.83 -0.35
CA TYR A 134 11.15 -16.54 -0.96
C TYR A 134 11.75 -17.77 -1.66
N ALA A 135 11.65 -18.96 -1.07
CA ALA A 135 12.13 -20.19 -1.69
C ALA A 135 11.43 -20.47 -3.03
N ARG A 136 10.12 -20.21 -3.13
CA ARG A 136 9.36 -20.34 -4.39
C ARG A 136 9.85 -19.33 -5.43
N ILE A 137 9.96 -18.05 -5.07
CA ILE A 137 10.47 -16.98 -5.95
C ILE A 137 11.89 -17.32 -6.43
N LYS A 138 12.78 -17.69 -5.50
CA LYS A 138 14.16 -18.06 -5.81
C LYS A 138 14.24 -19.25 -6.77
N SER A 139 13.41 -20.28 -6.58
CA SER A 139 13.39 -21.46 -7.46
C SER A 139 13.01 -21.12 -8.91
N LEU A 140 12.18 -20.11 -9.11
CA LEU A 140 11.84 -19.58 -10.43
C LEU A 140 12.96 -18.71 -10.99
N TYR A 141 13.52 -17.83 -10.17
CA TYR A 141 14.63 -16.97 -10.55
C TYR A 141 15.86 -17.76 -11.03
N ASP A 142 16.21 -18.83 -10.32
CA ASP A 142 17.34 -19.71 -10.69
C ASP A 142 17.14 -20.39 -12.06
N LYS A 143 15.89 -20.54 -12.50
CA LYS A 143 15.52 -21.20 -13.77
C LYS A 143 15.01 -20.22 -14.83
N ARG A 144 15.06 -18.89 -14.58
CA ARG A 144 14.39 -17.85 -15.38
C ARG A 144 14.68 -17.92 -16.89
N ASP A 145 15.91 -18.30 -17.25
CA ASP A 145 16.30 -18.40 -18.66
C ASP A 145 15.70 -19.63 -19.36
N LYS A 146 15.18 -20.61 -18.58
CA LYS A 146 14.54 -21.84 -19.08
C LYS A 146 13.00 -21.74 -19.09
N LEU A 147 12.42 -20.73 -18.45
CA LEU A 147 10.96 -20.62 -18.27
C LEU A 147 10.22 -20.10 -19.51
N LYS A 148 10.92 -19.70 -20.57
CA LYS A 148 10.32 -19.14 -21.81
C LYS A 148 9.34 -17.98 -21.53
N LEU A 149 9.64 -17.15 -20.54
CA LEU A 149 8.90 -15.95 -20.22
C LEU A 149 9.16 -14.88 -21.26
N ASP A 150 8.16 -14.02 -21.53
CA ASP A 150 8.37 -12.79 -22.26
C ASP A 150 9.26 -11.82 -21.44
N ALA A 151 9.66 -10.70 -22.05
CA ALA A 151 10.58 -9.75 -21.44
C ALA A 151 10.02 -9.10 -20.18
N GLU A 152 8.73 -8.77 -20.17
CA GLU A 152 8.03 -8.15 -19.03
C GLU A 152 7.91 -9.13 -17.86
N SER A 153 7.43 -10.34 -18.12
CA SER A 153 7.33 -11.40 -17.10
C SER A 153 8.69 -11.77 -16.52
N LYS A 154 9.74 -11.81 -17.34
CA LYS A 154 11.10 -12.06 -16.88
C LYS A 154 11.59 -10.94 -15.97
N PHE A 155 11.39 -9.69 -16.38
CA PHE A 155 11.74 -8.51 -15.58
C PHE A 155 10.98 -8.49 -14.25
N LEU A 156 9.68 -8.80 -14.25
CA LEU A 156 8.88 -8.88 -13.04
C LEU A 156 9.43 -9.93 -12.06
N LEU A 157 9.77 -11.12 -12.53
CA LEU A 157 10.40 -12.16 -11.70
C LEU A 157 11.73 -11.71 -11.11
N GLU A 158 12.57 -11.04 -11.90
CA GLU A 158 13.86 -10.48 -11.44
C GLU A 158 13.65 -9.38 -10.39
N ARG A 159 12.61 -8.56 -10.55
CA ARG A 159 12.20 -7.53 -9.60
C ARG A 159 11.77 -8.15 -8.27
N TYR A 160 10.87 -9.12 -8.28
CA TYR A 160 10.45 -9.85 -7.08
C TYR A 160 11.63 -10.43 -6.33
N HIS A 161 12.50 -11.16 -7.02
CA HIS A 161 13.68 -11.73 -6.37
C HIS A 161 14.58 -10.66 -5.74
N THR A 162 14.85 -9.57 -6.48
CA THR A 162 15.72 -8.47 -6.01
C THR A 162 15.11 -7.77 -4.80
N ASP A 163 13.80 -7.49 -4.83
CA ASP A 163 13.11 -6.79 -3.75
C ASP A 163 13.05 -7.63 -2.46
N PHE A 164 12.83 -8.96 -2.57
CA PHE A 164 12.90 -9.86 -1.42
C PHE A 164 14.33 -9.94 -0.83
N VAL A 165 15.35 -10.01 -1.68
CA VAL A 165 16.75 -10.02 -1.21
C VAL A 165 17.08 -8.71 -0.49
N ARG A 166 16.72 -7.57 -1.06
CA ARG A 166 16.95 -6.25 -0.45
C ARG A 166 16.17 -6.06 0.85
N ALA A 167 14.96 -6.62 0.93
CA ALA A 167 14.16 -6.62 2.15
C ALA A 167 14.70 -7.54 3.25
N GLY A 168 15.76 -8.32 2.99
CA GLY A 168 16.39 -9.14 4.01
C GLY A 168 16.00 -10.62 4.00
N ALA A 169 15.37 -11.15 2.94
CA ALA A 169 14.94 -12.54 2.86
C ALA A 169 16.07 -13.56 3.13
N LYS A 170 17.33 -13.19 2.83
CA LYS A 170 18.53 -14.03 3.06
C LYS A 170 19.14 -13.90 4.45
N LEU A 171 18.68 -13.01 5.29
CA LEU A 171 19.20 -12.81 6.63
C LEU A 171 18.95 -14.05 7.54
N SER A 172 19.76 -14.19 8.57
CA SER A 172 19.51 -15.16 9.62
C SER A 172 18.20 -14.85 10.35
N ALA A 173 17.59 -15.85 11.01
CA ALA A 173 16.37 -15.63 11.79
C ALA A 173 16.58 -14.53 12.87
N ALA A 174 17.73 -14.52 13.54
CA ALA A 174 18.06 -13.51 14.54
C ALA A 174 18.16 -12.10 13.95
N ASP A 175 18.75 -11.97 12.74
CA ASP A 175 18.88 -10.67 12.10
C ASP A 175 17.56 -10.20 11.48
N LYS A 176 16.70 -11.12 11.03
CA LYS A 176 15.33 -10.79 10.62
C LYS A 176 14.53 -10.18 11.77
N GLU A 177 14.65 -10.72 13.00
CA GLU A 177 13.96 -10.12 14.18
C GLU A 177 14.47 -8.72 14.51
N LYS A 178 15.79 -8.48 14.41
CA LYS A 178 16.36 -7.13 14.57
C LYS A 178 15.83 -6.18 13.48
N LEU A 179 15.80 -6.64 12.23
CA LEU A 179 15.31 -5.85 11.10
C LEU A 179 13.85 -5.46 11.28
N LYS A 180 12.97 -6.38 11.69
CA LYS A 180 11.57 -6.09 12.01
C LYS A 180 11.44 -5.00 13.07
N ALA A 181 12.25 -5.06 14.13
CA ALA A 181 12.25 -4.05 15.17
C ALA A 181 12.66 -2.67 14.62
N TYR A 182 13.69 -2.62 13.78
CA TYR A 182 14.11 -1.38 13.12
C TYR A 182 13.07 -0.85 12.14
N ASN A 183 12.44 -1.71 11.34
CA ASN A 183 11.41 -1.31 10.40
C ASN A 183 10.19 -0.70 11.12
N SER A 184 9.76 -1.30 12.24
CA SER A 184 8.68 -0.76 13.07
C SER A 184 9.01 0.62 13.65
N GLN A 185 10.22 0.79 14.18
CA GLN A 185 10.69 2.08 14.70
C GLN A 185 10.80 3.12 13.57
N LEU A 186 11.38 2.74 12.44
CA LEU A 186 11.54 3.61 11.29
C LEU A 186 10.18 4.09 10.75
N ALA A 187 9.20 3.19 10.64
CA ALA A 187 7.85 3.54 10.19
C ALA A 187 7.21 4.59 11.13
N THR A 188 7.36 4.41 12.45
CA THR A 188 6.87 5.37 13.44
C THR A 188 7.58 6.72 13.33
N LEU A 189 8.91 6.72 13.23
CA LEU A 189 9.72 7.94 13.14
C LEU A 189 9.45 8.71 11.86
N GLN A 190 9.34 8.03 10.71
CA GLN A 190 9.04 8.65 9.42
C GLN A 190 7.66 9.31 9.43
N THR A 191 6.65 8.63 9.99
CA THR A 191 5.30 9.20 10.12
C THR A 191 5.30 10.44 11.01
N THR A 192 5.96 10.37 12.16
CA THR A 192 6.09 11.51 13.08
C THR A 192 6.84 12.69 12.44
N PHE A 193 7.93 12.39 11.74
CA PHE A 193 8.71 13.40 11.05
C PHE A 193 7.87 14.12 9.97
N ALA A 194 7.17 13.37 9.12
CA ALA A 194 6.33 13.95 8.07
C ALA A 194 5.22 14.85 8.65
N GLN A 195 4.59 14.43 9.75
CA GLN A 195 3.58 15.24 10.43
C GLN A 195 4.16 16.47 11.10
N ASN A 196 5.38 16.39 11.66
CA ASN A 196 6.07 17.55 12.20
C ASN A 196 6.43 18.57 11.11
N VAL A 197 6.93 18.10 9.95
CA VAL A 197 7.21 18.98 8.81
C VAL A 197 5.96 19.73 8.35
N LEU A 198 4.82 19.03 8.26
CA LEU A 198 3.55 19.66 7.90
C LEU A 198 3.13 20.70 8.94
N LYS A 199 3.26 20.38 10.23
CA LYS A 199 2.94 21.29 11.34
C LYS A 199 3.82 22.53 11.32
N GLU A 200 5.12 22.36 11.15
CA GLU A 200 6.08 23.47 11.06
C GLU A 200 5.83 24.36 9.84
N ALA A 201 5.58 23.76 8.66
CA ALA A 201 5.24 24.52 7.46
C ALA A 201 3.96 25.36 7.65
N ASN A 202 2.97 24.84 8.38
CA ASN A 202 1.76 25.59 8.71
C ASN A 202 2.00 26.68 9.76
N ALA A 203 2.88 26.43 10.75
CA ALA A 203 3.21 27.39 11.79
C ALA A 203 4.12 28.53 11.28
N ALA A 204 4.97 28.24 10.30
CA ALA A 204 5.89 29.19 9.68
C ALA A 204 5.22 30.08 8.61
N ALA A 205 3.90 30.08 8.51
CA ALA A 205 3.18 30.93 7.58
C ALA A 205 3.51 32.43 7.86
N LEU A 206 3.99 33.15 6.84
CA LEU A 206 4.22 34.55 6.92
C LEU A 206 2.88 35.30 6.98
N VAL A 207 2.64 36.01 8.07
CA VAL A 207 1.49 36.91 8.20
C VAL A 207 1.89 38.30 7.69
N VAL A 208 1.11 38.81 6.75
CA VAL A 208 1.32 40.14 6.15
C VAL A 208 0.07 40.97 6.37
N ASP A 209 0.22 42.08 7.08
CA ASP A 209 -0.90 42.97 7.43
C ASP A 209 -1.11 44.10 6.41
N LYS A 210 -0.09 44.40 5.60
CA LYS A 210 -0.12 45.54 4.68
C LYS A 210 -0.10 45.04 3.23
N ARG A 211 -1.09 45.50 2.45
CA ARG A 211 -1.20 45.12 1.03
C ARG A 211 0.03 45.54 0.21
N GLU A 212 0.69 46.65 0.59
CA GLU A 212 1.87 47.17 -0.10
C GLU A 212 3.06 46.17 -0.05
N GLU A 213 3.14 45.36 0.99
CA GLU A 213 4.18 44.34 1.15
C GLU A 213 4.00 43.16 0.17
N LEU A 214 2.81 43.05 -0.46
CA LEU A 214 2.47 42.06 -1.45
C LEU A 214 2.59 42.61 -2.89
N ALA A 215 3.35 43.67 -3.09
CA ALA A 215 3.56 44.28 -4.41
C ALA A 215 4.14 43.24 -5.40
N GLY A 216 3.51 43.10 -6.57
CA GLY A 216 3.87 42.12 -7.59
C GLY A 216 3.03 40.85 -7.58
N MET A 217 2.20 40.61 -6.56
CA MET A 217 1.18 39.57 -6.56
C MET A 217 -0.09 40.02 -7.29
N SER A 218 -0.79 39.10 -7.94
CA SER A 218 -2.09 39.40 -8.53
C SER A 218 -3.16 39.63 -7.45
N ASP A 219 -4.19 40.44 -7.74
CA ASP A 219 -5.30 40.66 -6.82
C ASP A 219 -5.97 39.35 -6.40
N ALA A 220 -6.19 38.43 -7.33
CA ALA A 220 -6.76 37.10 -7.03
C ALA A 220 -5.90 36.31 -6.04
N ALA A 221 -4.56 36.37 -6.12
CA ALA A 221 -3.67 35.68 -5.19
C ALA A 221 -3.71 36.36 -3.79
N ILE A 222 -3.81 37.67 -3.74
CA ILE A 222 -3.97 38.44 -2.49
C ILE A 222 -5.29 38.11 -1.81
N ASP A 223 -6.39 38.07 -2.58
CA ASP A 223 -7.72 37.73 -2.05
C ASP A 223 -7.77 36.29 -1.53
N ALA A 224 -7.14 35.35 -2.22
CA ALA A 224 -7.01 33.98 -1.76
C ALA A 224 -6.18 33.88 -0.46
N ALA A 225 -5.09 34.62 -0.36
CA ALA A 225 -4.28 34.67 0.86
C ALA A 225 -5.06 35.27 2.04
N ALA A 226 -5.84 36.34 1.81
CA ALA A 226 -6.70 36.94 2.82
C ALA A 226 -7.80 36.01 3.30
N ALA A 227 -8.42 35.24 2.38
CA ALA A 227 -9.39 34.23 2.74
C ALA A 227 -8.78 33.13 3.60
N ASN A 228 -7.56 32.67 3.26
CA ASN A 228 -6.81 31.68 4.06
C ASN A 228 -6.45 32.22 5.45
N ALA A 229 -5.99 33.47 5.55
CA ALA A 229 -5.67 34.10 6.82
C ALA A 229 -6.92 34.17 7.72
N LYS A 230 -8.06 34.59 7.17
CA LYS A 230 -9.34 34.63 7.89
C LYS A 230 -9.80 33.26 8.35
N ALA A 231 -9.62 32.22 7.56
CA ALA A 231 -9.97 30.83 7.92
C ALA A 231 -9.11 30.26 9.05
N ARG A 232 -7.90 30.82 9.24
CA ARG A 232 -6.96 30.44 10.31
C ARG A 232 -7.11 31.26 11.60
N GLY A 233 -7.94 32.29 11.61
CA GLY A 233 -8.11 33.24 12.73
C GLY A 233 -7.09 34.34 12.74
#